data_e6b0196fc13f88e744c58acf96f00dff
#
_entry.id   e6b0196fc13f88e744c58acf96f00dff
#
_cell.length_a   1.000
_cell.length_b   1.000
_cell.length_c   1.000
_cell.angle_alpha   90.00
_cell.angle_beta   90.00
_cell.angle_gamma   90.00
#
_symmetry.space_group_name_H-M   'P 1'
#
loop_
_entity.id
_entity.type
_entity.pdbx_description
1 polymer ?
#
loop_
_entity_poly.entity_id
_entity_poly.type
_entity_poly.pdbx_seq_one_letter_code
_entity_poly.pdbx_strand_id
1 'polypeptide(L)'
;MHQYRLVNIQREKRSMTDTYTIDSWQFAQDWQDGWNSHDLDRIMAHYHEEVVFRSAKAQALVGKGELTGHDALRGYWAEALKRQPDLKFQVQDVFRGHVMIVLSYSNQNNICATETFYFNAEGLVFRAAACHRTPRL
;
A
#
# COMPACT_ATOMS: atom_id res chain seq x y z
N MET A 1 1.39 -15.84 5.04
CA MET A 1 1.71 -14.83 4.07
C MET A 1 0.50 -14.51 3.23
N HIS A 2 0.18 -13.24 3.11
CA HIS A 2 -0.95 -12.84 2.32
C HIS A 2 -0.58 -12.55 0.89
N GLN A 3 -1.36 -13.07 -0.01
CA GLN A 3 -1.16 -12.81 -1.41
C GLN A 3 -2.53 -12.62 -2.02
N TYR A 4 -2.77 -11.48 -2.65
CA TYR A 4 -4.06 -11.17 -3.20
C TYR A 4 -4.19 -11.79 -4.57
N ARG A 5 -5.31 -12.50 -4.78
CA ARG A 5 -5.53 -13.12 -6.05
C ARG A 5 -6.05 -12.13 -7.04
N LEU A 6 -5.66 -12.32 -8.27
CA LEU A 6 -6.31 -11.62 -9.36
C LEU A 6 -7.59 -12.37 -9.63
N VAL A 7 -8.72 -11.70 -9.53
CA VAL A 7 -10.00 -12.34 -9.76
C VAL A 7 -10.43 -12.12 -11.19
N ASN A 8 -11.14 -13.10 -11.73
CA ASN A 8 -11.59 -13.03 -13.10
C ASN A 8 -12.89 -12.25 -13.17
N ILE A 9 -12.83 -11.04 -13.72
CA ILE A 9 -13.99 -10.18 -13.75
C ILE A 9 -15.01 -10.56 -14.79
N GLN A 10 -14.71 -11.50 -15.68
CA GLN A 10 -15.72 -11.93 -16.60
C GLN A 10 -16.86 -12.61 -15.90
N ARG A 11 -16.60 -13.18 -14.73
CA ARG A 11 -17.67 -13.80 -14.03
C ARG A 11 -18.69 -12.78 -13.67
N GLU A 12 -18.33 -11.59 -13.58
CA GLU A 12 -19.26 -10.57 -13.25
C GLU A 12 -19.74 -9.96 -14.49
N LYS A 13 -19.47 -10.62 -15.49
CA LYS A 13 -20.01 -10.27 -16.69
C LYS A 13 -19.81 -9.16 -17.28
N ARG A 14 -19.18 -8.56 -17.30
CA ARG A 14 -19.14 -7.51 -17.93
C ARG A 14 -18.16 -7.46 -18.94
N SER A 15 -17.22 -6.98 -19.01
CA SER A 15 -16.40 -6.73 -20.03
C SER A 15 -15.69 -7.85 -20.42
N MET A 16 -15.16 -7.83 -21.41
CA MET A 16 -14.58 -8.85 -21.81
C MET A 16 -13.21 -8.69 -22.08
N THR A 17 -12.65 -7.67 -22.08
CA THR A 17 -11.31 -7.57 -22.47
C THR A 17 -10.38 -7.86 -21.36
N ASP A 18 -10.67 -7.43 -20.18
CA ASP A 18 -9.85 -7.69 -19.14
C ASP A 18 -10.45 -8.65 -18.28
N THR A 19 -9.80 -9.59 -17.84
CA THR A 19 -10.38 -10.68 -17.12
C THR A 19 -9.96 -10.79 -15.68
N TYR A 20 -8.97 -9.99 -15.26
CA TYR A 20 -8.46 -10.11 -13.90
C TYR A 20 -8.39 -8.77 -13.20
N THR A 21 -8.63 -8.78 -11.91
CA THR A 21 -8.52 -7.59 -11.08
C THR A 21 -8.19 -8.02 -9.65
N ILE A 22 -7.78 -7.07 -8.83
CA ILE A 22 -7.54 -7.30 -7.41
C ILE A 22 -8.84 -7.03 -6.66
N ASP A 23 -9.11 -7.78 -5.61
CA ASP A 23 -10.23 -7.48 -4.72
C ASP A 23 -9.84 -6.25 -3.90
N SER A 24 -10.27 -5.10 -4.36
CA SER A 24 -9.78 -3.82 -3.87
C SER A 24 -10.14 -3.54 -2.43
N TRP A 25 -11.38 -3.80 -2.03
CA TRP A 25 -11.80 -3.54 -0.66
C TRP A 25 -11.18 -4.53 0.32
N GLN A 26 -10.98 -5.78 -0.11
CA GLN A 26 -10.33 -6.75 0.75
C GLN A 26 -8.86 -6.36 0.96
N PHE A 27 -8.19 -5.92 -0.12
CA PHE A 27 -6.81 -5.44 0.00
C PHE A 27 -6.75 -4.25 0.97
N ALA A 28 -7.66 -3.29 0.81
CA ALA A 28 -7.68 -2.10 1.66
C ALA A 28 -7.86 -2.46 3.13
N GLN A 29 -8.75 -3.39 3.41
CA GLN A 29 -9.01 -3.83 4.78
C GLN A 29 -7.77 -4.53 5.36
N ASP A 30 -7.15 -5.41 4.59
CA ASP A 30 -5.97 -6.13 5.06
C ASP A 30 -4.79 -5.20 5.24
N TRP A 31 -4.64 -4.21 4.35
CA TRP A 31 -3.60 -3.20 4.46
C TRP A 31 -3.76 -2.39 5.76
N GLN A 32 -4.99 -1.92 6.01
CA GLN A 32 -5.27 -1.16 7.22
C GLN A 32 -5.04 -1.99 8.47
N ASP A 33 -5.56 -3.22 8.51
CA ASP A 33 -5.42 -4.09 9.67
C ASP A 33 -3.96 -4.44 9.91
N GLY A 34 -3.20 -4.66 8.83
CA GLY A 34 -1.78 -4.95 8.93
C GLY A 34 -1.01 -3.80 9.58
N TRP A 35 -1.21 -2.58 9.08
CA TRP A 35 -0.54 -1.43 9.67
C TRP A 35 -0.97 -1.20 11.11
N ASN A 36 -2.26 -1.32 11.40
CA ASN A 36 -2.77 -1.06 12.74
C ASN A 36 -2.36 -2.14 13.75
N SER A 37 -1.96 -3.32 13.28
CA SER A 37 -1.40 -4.35 14.15
C SER A 37 0.03 -4.04 14.57
N HIS A 38 0.73 -3.17 13.85
CA HIS A 38 2.14 -2.86 14.02
C HIS A 38 3.05 -4.09 13.81
N ASP A 39 2.51 -5.17 13.23
CA ASP A 39 3.28 -6.36 12.94
C ASP A 39 3.95 -6.19 11.57
N LEU A 40 5.25 -5.98 11.59
CA LEU A 40 6.00 -5.68 10.38
C LEU A 40 5.97 -6.82 9.38
N ASP A 41 5.98 -8.05 9.83
CA ASP A 41 5.89 -9.20 8.92
C ASP A 41 4.54 -9.19 8.20
N ARG A 42 3.49 -8.84 8.91
CA ARG A 42 2.15 -8.78 8.33
C ARG A 42 2.05 -7.65 7.30
N ILE A 43 2.67 -6.50 7.58
CA ILE A 43 2.71 -5.38 6.65
C ILE A 43 3.49 -5.78 5.40
N MET A 44 4.66 -6.37 5.57
CA MET A 44 5.55 -6.70 4.46
C MET A 44 5.03 -7.83 3.58
N ALA A 45 4.12 -8.65 4.07
CA ALA A 45 3.61 -9.78 3.32
C ALA A 45 2.90 -9.41 2.01
N HIS A 46 2.46 -8.16 1.87
CA HIS A 46 1.80 -7.71 0.64
C HIS A 46 2.78 -7.39 -0.49
N TYR A 47 4.08 -7.31 -0.21
CA TYR A 47 5.04 -6.73 -1.13
C TYR A 47 6.01 -7.76 -1.71
N HIS A 48 6.31 -7.58 -2.99
CA HIS A 48 7.28 -8.42 -3.69
C HIS A 48 8.70 -8.11 -3.19
N GLU A 49 9.59 -9.08 -3.27
CA GLU A 49 10.96 -8.92 -2.80
C GLU A 49 11.70 -7.76 -3.45
N GLU A 50 11.38 -7.46 -4.71
CA GLU A 50 12.06 -6.40 -5.45
C GLU A 50 11.22 -5.14 -5.55
N VAL A 51 10.33 -4.91 -4.61
CA VAL A 51 9.44 -3.76 -4.61
C VAL A 51 10.22 -2.45 -4.67
N VAL A 52 9.67 -1.48 -5.40
CA VAL A 52 10.19 -0.12 -5.45
C VAL A 52 9.15 0.79 -4.84
N PHE A 53 9.53 1.59 -3.86
CA PHE A 53 8.61 2.44 -3.12
C PHE A 53 9.12 3.86 -3.05
N ARG A 54 8.27 4.84 -3.33
CA ARG A 54 8.62 6.25 -3.21
C ARG A 54 7.82 6.92 -2.11
N SER A 55 8.51 7.75 -1.33
CA SER A 55 7.87 8.49 -0.24
C SER A 55 8.74 9.66 0.17
N ALA A 56 8.14 10.84 0.27
CA ALA A 56 8.83 12.02 0.80
C ALA A 56 9.19 11.82 2.27
N LYS A 57 8.36 11.07 3.01
CA LYS A 57 8.69 10.76 4.40
C LYS A 57 9.89 9.85 4.52
N ALA A 58 10.05 8.91 3.58
CA ALA A 58 11.23 8.06 3.57
C ALA A 58 12.48 8.91 3.35
N GLN A 59 12.41 9.90 2.45
CA GLN A 59 13.52 10.81 2.23
C GLN A 59 13.88 11.54 3.53
N ALA A 60 12.89 12.00 4.25
CA ALA A 60 13.12 12.73 5.50
C ALA A 60 13.66 11.83 6.62
N LEU A 61 13.19 10.60 6.68
CA LEU A 61 13.50 9.73 7.82
C LEU A 61 14.76 8.91 7.61
N VAL A 62 15.01 8.40 6.42
CA VAL A 62 16.15 7.51 6.15
C VAL A 62 17.07 8.02 5.06
N GLY A 63 16.82 9.23 4.53
CA GLY A 63 17.71 9.86 3.56
C GLY A 63 17.55 9.40 2.12
N LYS A 64 16.55 8.58 1.83
CA LYS A 64 16.26 8.13 0.48
C LYS A 64 14.77 8.16 0.23
N GLY A 65 14.36 8.87 -0.81
CA GLY A 65 12.95 8.97 -1.19
C GLY A 65 12.47 7.85 -2.08
N GLU A 66 13.37 7.07 -2.65
CA GLU A 66 13.02 5.87 -3.38
C GLU A 66 13.78 4.69 -2.77
N LEU A 67 13.04 3.70 -2.33
CA LEU A 67 13.60 2.52 -1.70
C LEU A 67 13.37 1.34 -2.63
N THR A 68 14.39 0.52 -2.81
CA THR A 68 14.31 -0.66 -3.66
C THR A 68 14.60 -1.90 -2.83
N GLY A 69 13.68 -2.85 -2.90
CA GLY A 69 13.83 -4.14 -2.24
C GLY A 69 13.14 -4.22 -0.88
N HIS A 70 12.84 -5.44 -0.53
CA HIS A 70 12.08 -5.75 0.69
C HIS A 70 12.80 -5.28 1.95
N ASP A 71 14.12 -5.49 2.02
CA ASP A 71 14.88 -5.12 3.22
C ASP A 71 14.91 -3.61 3.45
N ALA A 72 15.10 -2.84 2.39
CA ALA A 72 15.13 -1.38 2.50
C ALA A 72 13.78 -0.84 2.96
N LEU A 73 12.70 -1.38 2.40
CA LEU A 73 11.36 -0.97 2.76
C LEU A 73 11.03 -1.35 4.20
N ARG A 74 11.40 -2.56 4.59
CA ARG A 74 11.19 -3.05 5.95
C ARG A 74 11.92 -2.17 6.95
N GLY A 75 13.15 -1.80 6.65
CA GLY A 75 13.95 -0.94 7.53
C GLY A 75 13.32 0.43 7.74
N TYR A 76 12.79 1.01 6.67
CA TYR A 76 12.12 2.30 6.75
C TYR A 76 10.84 2.20 7.61
N TRP A 77 10.02 1.19 7.37
CA TRP A 77 8.77 1.05 8.11
C TRP A 77 9.00 0.65 9.57
N ALA A 78 10.05 -0.12 9.84
CA ALA A 78 10.43 -0.42 11.23
C ALA A 78 10.75 0.87 11.99
N GLU A 79 11.50 1.77 11.34
CA GLU A 79 11.84 3.03 11.95
C GLU A 79 10.60 3.93 12.12
N ALA A 80 9.72 3.92 11.12
CA ALA A 80 8.49 4.71 11.18
C ALA A 80 7.58 4.25 12.34
N LEU A 81 7.41 2.95 12.50
CA LEU A 81 6.60 2.41 13.59
C LEU A 81 7.23 2.70 14.96
N LYS A 82 8.55 2.64 15.02
CA LYS A 82 9.24 2.93 16.28
C LYS A 82 9.01 4.37 16.70
N ARG A 83 8.98 5.29 15.74
CA ARG A 83 8.79 6.71 16.04
C ARG A 83 7.33 7.08 16.26
N GLN A 84 6.41 6.25 15.83
CA GLN A 84 4.98 6.50 15.96
C GLN A 84 4.29 5.31 16.61
N PRO A 85 4.50 5.11 17.92
CA PRO A 85 3.90 3.94 18.60
C PRO A 85 2.37 3.98 18.63
N ASP A 86 1.77 5.15 18.38
CA ASP A 86 0.33 5.32 18.32
C ASP A 86 -0.20 5.34 16.89
N LEU A 87 0.61 4.96 15.90
CA LEU A 87 0.18 4.98 14.52
C LEU A 87 -1.10 4.18 14.34
N LYS A 88 -2.07 4.80 13.66
CA LYS A 88 -3.32 4.16 13.33
C LYS A 88 -3.82 4.75 12.01
N PHE A 89 -4.03 3.90 11.02
CA PHE A 89 -4.54 4.33 9.72
C PHE A 89 -6.01 3.99 9.61
N GLN A 90 -6.75 4.85 8.92
CA GLN A 90 -8.14 4.59 8.59
C GLN A 90 -8.33 4.88 7.10
N VAL A 91 -8.66 3.85 6.34
CA VAL A 91 -8.93 3.98 4.92
C VAL A 91 -10.24 4.75 4.75
N GLN A 92 -10.23 5.71 3.84
CA GLN A 92 -11.41 6.51 3.55
C GLN A 92 -12.01 6.12 2.21
N ASP A 93 -11.20 6.03 1.16
CA ASP A 93 -11.67 5.68 -0.17
C ASP A 93 -10.72 4.72 -0.85
N VAL A 94 -11.27 3.92 -1.75
CA VAL A 94 -10.52 2.95 -2.53
C VAL A 94 -10.82 3.19 -4.00
N PHE A 95 -9.78 3.36 -4.80
CA PHE A 95 -9.90 3.59 -6.23
C PHE A 95 -9.21 2.44 -6.96
N ARG A 96 -9.91 1.83 -7.90
CA ARG A 96 -9.39 0.69 -8.63
C ARG A 96 -8.99 1.08 -10.04
N GLY A 97 -7.83 0.67 -10.48
CA GLY A 97 -7.36 0.86 -11.84
C GLY A 97 -6.99 -0.48 -12.48
N HIS A 98 -6.23 -0.44 -13.57
CA HIS A 98 -5.80 -1.66 -14.22
C HIS A 98 -4.66 -2.30 -13.42
N VAL A 99 -4.98 -3.37 -12.73
CA VAL A 99 -4.06 -4.12 -11.85
C VAL A 99 -3.34 -3.17 -10.88
N MET A 100 -4.07 -2.20 -10.38
CA MET A 100 -3.54 -1.24 -9.42
C MET A 100 -4.66 -0.67 -8.56
N ILE A 101 -4.30 -0.14 -7.42
CA ILE A 101 -5.23 0.45 -6.46
C ILE A 101 -4.62 1.74 -5.91
N VAL A 102 -5.45 2.71 -5.63
CA VAL A 102 -5.07 3.88 -4.84
C VAL A 102 -5.98 3.91 -3.62
N LEU A 103 -5.39 4.07 -2.45
CA LEU A 103 -6.13 4.27 -1.21
C LEU A 103 -5.96 5.72 -0.76
N SER A 104 -7.04 6.33 -0.27
CA SER A 104 -6.92 7.54 0.52
C SER A 104 -7.18 7.16 1.96
N TYR A 105 -6.41 7.72 2.87
CA TYR A 105 -6.50 7.36 4.28
C TYR A 105 -6.05 8.52 5.17
N SER A 106 -6.38 8.43 6.43
CA SER A 106 -5.90 9.38 7.45
C SER A 106 -5.14 8.62 8.51
N ASN A 107 -4.24 9.33 9.18
CA ASN A 107 -3.51 8.75 10.31
C ASN A 107 -4.14 9.19 11.63
N GLN A 108 -3.54 8.84 12.74
CA GLN A 108 -4.02 9.15 14.10
C GLN A 108 -4.11 10.64 14.38
N ASN A 109 -3.44 11.46 13.58
CA ASN A 109 -3.49 12.92 13.74
C ASN A 109 -4.37 13.56 12.67
N ASN A 110 -5.21 12.77 12.00
CA ASN A 110 -6.09 13.24 10.92
C ASN A 110 -5.36 13.83 9.73
N ILE A 111 -4.12 13.42 9.50
CA ILE A 111 -3.38 13.84 8.31
C ILE A 111 -3.76 12.89 7.18
N CYS A 112 -4.19 13.46 6.06
CA CYS A 112 -4.63 12.68 4.91
C CYS A 112 -3.48 12.39 3.97
N ALA A 113 -3.50 11.19 3.42
CA ALA A 113 -2.49 10.74 2.48
C ALA A 113 -3.13 9.78 1.49
N THR A 114 -2.41 9.48 0.43
CA THR A 114 -2.78 8.44 -0.52
C THR A 114 -1.63 7.48 -0.67
N GLU A 115 -1.95 6.24 -1.02
CA GLU A 115 -0.94 5.28 -1.37
C GLU A 115 -1.37 4.57 -2.63
N THR A 116 -0.44 4.44 -3.58
CA THR A 116 -0.68 3.81 -4.86
C THR A 116 0.05 2.48 -4.89
N PHE A 117 -0.62 1.43 -5.37
CA PHE A 117 -0.08 0.09 -5.41
C PHE A 117 -0.21 -0.48 -6.81
N TYR A 118 0.88 -1.03 -7.35
CA TYR A 118 0.86 -1.77 -8.60
C TYR A 118 1.12 -3.24 -8.28
N PHE A 119 0.28 -4.13 -8.80
CA PHE A 119 0.36 -5.55 -8.49
C PHE A 119 0.96 -6.34 -9.63
N ASN A 120 1.74 -7.36 -9.31
CA ASN A 120 2.27 -8.27 -10.30
C ASN A 120 1.26 -9.42 -10.53
N ALA A 121 1.60 -10.36 -11.40
CA ALA A 121 0.71 -11.46 -11.73
C ALA A 121 0.43 -12.39 -10.55
N GLU A 122 1.27 -12.34 -9.52
CA GLU A 122 1.06 -13.15 -8.33
C GLU A 122 0.24 -12.43 -7.27
N GLY A 123 -0.21 -11.22 -7.55
CA GLY A 123 -0.99 -10.45 -6.58
C GLY A 123 -0.16 -9.76 -5.51
N LEU A 124 1.15 -9.62 -5.72
CA LEU A 124 2.02 -8.89 -4.80
C LEU A 124 2.31 -7.50 -5.34
N VAL A 125 2.49 -6.55 -4.44
CA VAL A 125 2.81 -5.18 -4.80
C VAL A 125 4.27 -5.11 -5.20
N PHE A 126 4.54 -4.75 -6.44
CA PHE A 126 5.92 -4.62 -6.90
C PHE A 126 6.36 -3.16 -7.03
N ARG A 127 5.43 -2.23 -7.01
CA ARG A 127 5.74 -0.81 -7.04
C ARG A 127 4.67 -0.07 -6.27
N ALA A 128 5.07 0.87 -5.44
CA ALA A 128 4.13 1.64 -4.64
C ALA A 128 4.68 3.03 -4.37
N ALA A 129 3.81 3.93 -3.97
CA ALA A 129 4.20 5.30 -3.63
C ALA A 129 3.19 5.90 -2.67
N ALA A 130 3.68 6.71 -1.75
CA ALA A 130 2.85 7.45 -0.81
C ALA A 130 2.92 8.93 -1.13
N CYS A 131 1.77 9.61 -1.07
CA CYS A 131 1.68 11.04 -1.24
C CYS A 131 0.89 11.64 -0.09
N HIS A 132 1.30 12.81 0.39
CA HIS A 132 0.62 13.47 1.48
C HIS A 132 -0.07 14.73 0.97
N ARG A 133 -1.17 15.08 1.63
CA ARG A 133 -1.92 16.26 1.23
C ARG A 133 -1.02 17.50 1.34
N THR A 134 -1.03 18.31 0.30
CA THR A 134 -0.31 19.58 0.30
C THR A 134 -1.29 20.68 0.71
N PRO A 135 -0.93 21.50 1.70
CA PRO A 135 -1.81 22.59 2.09
C PRO A 135 -1.98 23.58 0.93
N ARG A 136 -3.17 24.19 0.85
CA ARG A 136 -3.37 25.25 -0.11
C ARG A 136 -2.71 26.52 0.37
N LEU A 137 -2.11 27.24 -0.53
CA LEU A 137 -1.47 28.52 -0.23
C LEU A 137 -2.45 29.66 -0.46
#